data_c40af60dfb970a257509aaf782340a16
#
_entry.id   c40af60dfb970a257509aaf782340a16
#
_cell.length_a   1.000
_cell.length_b   1.000
_cell.length_c   1.000
_cell.angle_alpha   90.00
_cell.angle_beta   90.00
_cell.angle_gamma   90.00
#
_symmetry.space_group_name_H-M   'P 1'
#
loop_
_entity.id
_entity.type
_entity.pdbx_description
1 polymer ?
#
loop_
_entity_poly.entity_id
_entity_poly.type
_entity_poly.pdbx_seq_one_letter_code
_entity_poly.pdbx_strand_id
1 'polypeptide(L)'
;ELAAQTGLCRTVKVLAGLHDSNAALLAARGFDAIAGNEATILSTGTWFVAMRLPGAGTVAPVLSEARDCLINVDAYGQPVPSARFMGGREIESVIGIDTRRVDIIPDQPALLAAVPAVINSGAMMLPTLAQGCGPFPMREGHWLNEPGDWFERRASMCLYAAMVADVSLDLIESQSRLLVEGRFAEAEVFVRALASLRPETEVLTANAHNDVSFGALRLIDPALKPNGDLRRVQPLDQDLSAFR
;
A
#
# COMPACT_ATOMS: atom_id res chain seq x y z
N GLU A 1 -14.77 -4.17 37.78
CA GLU A 1 -16.10 -3.81 37.28
C GLU A 1 -16.41 -4.57 36.00
N LEU A 2 -15.59 -4.46 34.95
CA LEU A 2 -15.78 -5.16 33.67
C LEU A 2 -15.88 -6.69 33.82
N ALA A 3 -14.96 -7.30 34.58
CA ALA A 3 -14.96 -8.74 34.84
C ALA A 3 -16.27 -9.23 35.52
N ALA A 4 -16.85 -8.42 36.42
CA ALA A 4 -18.11 -8.75 37.07
C ALA A 4 -19.31 -8.70 36.12
N GLN A 5 -19.26 -7.81 35.10
CA GLN A 5 -20.34 -7.66 34.13
C GLN A 5 -20.25 -8.67 32.97
N THR A 6 -19.05 -9.10 32.62
CA THR A 6 -18.79 -9.90 31.40
C THR A 6 -18.45 -11.37 31.69
N GLY A 7 -18.28 -11.76 32.98
CA GLY A 7 -17.83 -13.09 33.36
C GLY A 7 -16.36 -13.39 33.07
N LEU A 8 -15.59 -12.39 32.63
CA LEU A 8 -14.16 -12.53 32.39
C LEU A 8 -13.39 -12.78 33.68
N CYS A 9 -12.26 -13.47 33.57
CA CYS A 9 -11.35 -13.66 34.71
C CYS A 9 -10.86 -12.28 35.22
N ARG A 10 -10.75 -12.11 36.52
CA ARG A 10 -10.27 -10.86 37.14
C ARG A 10 -8.82 -10.53 36.84
N THR A 11 -8.05 -11.51 36.35
CA THR A 11 -6.65 -11.35 35.91
C THR A 11 -6.53 -10.92 34.46
N VAL A 12 -7.63 -10.85 33.70
CA VAL A 12 -7.62 -10.40 32.32
C VAL A 12 -7.13 -8.95 32.23
N LYS A 13 -6.19 -8.69 31.38
CA LYS A 13 -5.72 -7.33 31.08
C LYS A 13 -6.54 -6.73 29.96
N VAL A 14 -7.12 -5.57 30.20
CA VAL A 14 -7.81 -4.78 29.19
C VAL A 14 -6.85 -3.65 28.78
N LEU A 15 -6.52 -3.60 27.50
CA LEU A 15 -5.60 -2.62 26.95
C LEU A 15 -6.37 -1.59 26.12
N ALA A 16 -5.83 -0.38 25.99
CA ALA A 16 -6.29 0.58 25.01
C ALA A 16 -6.07 0.00 23.59
N GLY A 17 -7.02 0.23 22.69
CA GLY A 17 -6.90 -0.20 21.30
C GLY A 17 -5.83 0.57 20.53
N LEU A 18 -5.47 0.05 19.38
CA LEU A 18 -4.64 0.71 18.38
C LEU A 18 -5.49 1.06 17.15
N HIS A 19 -5.12 2.11 16.44
CA HIS A 19 -5.59 2.31 15.08
C HIS A 19 -5.08 1.16 14.18
N ASP A 20 -5.89 0.70 13.24
CA ASP A 20 -5.57 -0.42 12.35
C ASP A 20 -4.23 -0.23 11.59
N SER A 21 -3.97 0.97 11.09
CA SER A 21 -2.70 1.30 10.41
C SER A 21 -1.49 1.17 11.35
N ASN A 22 -1.62 1.54 12.63
CA ASN A 22 -0.55 1.35 13.61
C ASN A 22 -0.34 -0.13 13.96
N ALA A 23 -1.42 -0.92 13.98
CA ALA A 23 -1.31 -2.36 14.16
C ALA A 23 -0.61 -3.01 12.94
N ALA A 24 -0.93 -2.57 11.72
CA ALA A 24 -0.22 -3.00 10.51
C ALA A 24 1.28 -2.69 10.57
N LEU A 25 1.67 -1.49 11.01
CA LEU A 25 3.09 -1.15 11.24
C LEU A 25 3.78 -2.09 12.24
N LEU A 26 3.10 -2.44 13.33
CA LEU A 26 3.63 -3.38 14.32
C LEU A 26 3.79 -4.79 13.76
N ALA A 27 2.84 -5.24 12.92
CA ALA A 27 2.93 -6.51 12.21
C ALA A 27 4.16 -6.52 11.29
N ALA A 28 4.32 -5.48 10.46
CA ALA A 28 5.43 -5.34 9.52
C ALA A 28 6.80 -5.32 10.22
N ARG A 29 6.92 -4.65 11.36
CA ARG A 29 8.15 -4.65 12.19
C ARG A 29 8.54 -6.02 12.74
N GLY A 30 7.70 -7.03 12.57
CA GLY A 30 8.02 -8.43 12.90
C GLY A 30 8.98 -9.08 11.92
N PHE A 31 9.06 -8.60 10.68
CA PHE A 31 9.98 -9.09 9.68
C PHE A 31 11.39 -8.52 9.92
N ASP A 32 12.40 -9.37 9.90
CA ASP A 32 13.79 -8.96 10.13
C ASP A 32 14.28 -7.94 9.08
N ALA A 33 13.77 -8.01 7.84
CA ALA A 33 14.07 -7.05 6.80
C ALA A 33 13.54 -5.63 7.11
N ILE A 34 12.47 -5.51 7.88
CA ILE A 34 11.83 -4.24 8.24
C ILE A 34 12.31 -3.75 9.62
N ALA A 35 12.57 -4.66 10.55
CA ALA A 35 12.94 -4.34 11.92
C ALA A 35 14.22 -3.49 11.99
N GLY A 36 14.12 -2.29 12.57
CA GLY A 36 15.26 -1.39 12.74
C GLY A 36 15.80 -0.72 11.48
N ASN A 37 15.20 -0.96 10.33
CA ASN A 37 15.57 -0.36 9.05
C ASN A 37 14.58 0.73 8.64
N GLU A 38 15.02 1.63 7.74
CA GLU A 38 14.10 2.49 7.00
C GLU A 38 13.25 1.61 6.08
N ALA A 39 11.95 1.76 6.18
CA ALA A 39 11.00 1.04 5.35
C ALA A 39 9.67 1.78 5.27
N THR A 40 8.96 1.65 4.17
CA THR A 40 7.59 2.13 4.03
C THR A 40 6.65 0.93 3.90
N ILE A 41 5.57 0.98 4.65
CA ILE A 41 4.47 0.00 4.54
C ILE A 41 3.36 0.67 3.74
N LEU A 42 3.02 0.06 2.59
CA LEU A 42 1.91 0.45 1.74
C LEU A 42 0.76 -0.54 1.95
N SER A 43 -0.16 -0.17 2.81
CA SER A 43 -1.37 -0.94 3.06
C SER A 43 -2.39 -0.65 1.97
N THR A 44 -2.89 -1.70 1.30
CA THR A 44 -3.74 -1.59 0.12
C THR A 44 -5.12 -2.23 0.34
N GLY A 45 -6.14 -1.41 0.23
CA GLY A 45 -7.54 -1.79 0.38
C GLY A 45 -8.41 -0.79 -0.37
N THR A 46 -9.52 -0.35 0.22
CA THR A 46 -10.32 0.79 -0.29
C THR A 46 -9.47 2.05 -0.36
N TRP A 47 -8.71 2.32 0.70
CA TRP A 47 -7.63 3.28 0.75
C TRP A 47 -6.29 2.60 0.53
N PHE A 48 -5.37 3.29 -0.14
CA PHE A 48 -3.95 2.99 -0.11
C PHE A 48 -3.30 3.97 0.86
N VAL A 49 -2.65 3.43 1.89
CA VAL A 49 -2.04 4.21 2.97
C VAL A 49 -0.57 3.84 3.04
N ALA A 50 0.29 4.78 2.70
CA ALA A 50 1.73 4.65 2.84
C ALA A 50 2.17 5.25 4.17
N MET A 51 2.89 4.48 4.97
CA MET A 51 3.41 4.87 6.28
C MET A 51 4.90 4.57 6.33
N ARG A 52 5.74 5.61 6.38
CA ARG A 52 7.18 5.47 6.40
C ARG A 52 7.70 5.33 7.83
N LEU A 53 8.42 4.27 8.08
CA LEU A 53 9.24 4.08 9.27
C LEU A 53 10.62 4.70 8.99
N PRO A 54 10.94 5.88 9.52
CA PRO A 54 12.23 6.51 9.27
C PRO A 54 13.36 5.70 9.91
N GLY A 55 14.54 5.74 9.32
CA GLY A 55 15.75 5.20 9.92
C GLY A 55 16.17 5.98 11.17
N ALA A 56 17.03 5.40 11.98
CA ALA A 56 17.53 6.05 13.19
C ALA A 56 18.20 7.41 12.88
N GLY A 57 17.81 8.46 13.60
CA GLY A 57 18.35 9.80 13.43
C GLY A 57 17.79 10.60 12.25
N THR A 58 16.81 10.08 11.51
CA THR A 58 16.19 10.80 10.41
C THR A 58 15.18 11.81 10.95
N VAL A 59 15.24 13.05 10.45
CA VAL A 59 14.24 14.09 10.74
C VAL A 59 13.01 13.84 9.84
N ALA A 60 11.82 14.02 10.39
CA ALA A 60 10.60 13.93 9.60
C ALA A 60 10.55 15.04 8.54
N PRO A 61 10.16 14.72 7.27
CA PRO A 61 10.07 15.72 6.21
C PRO A 61 8.95 16.73 6.47
N VAL A 62 9.01 17.87 5.78
CA VAL A 62 7.89 18.80 5.72
C VAL A 62 6.88 18.25 4.72
N LEU A 63 5.70 17.88 5.20
CA LEU A 63 4.66 17.25 4.40
C LEU A 63 3.63 18.27 3.90
N SER A 64 3.04 17.97 2.74
CA SER A 64 1.97 18.77 2.14
C SER A 64 0.59 18.21 2.54
N GLU A 65 -0.05 18.81 3.52
CA GLU A 65 -1.42 18.44 3.93
C GLU A 65 -2.41 18.59 2.75
N ALA A 66 -2.21 19.59 1.88
CA ALA A 66 -3.01 19.77 0.67
C ALA A 66 -2.91 18.62 -0.33
N ARG A 67 -1.95 17.71 -0.16
CA ARG A 67 -1.76 16.50 -0.98
C ARG A 67 -1.99 15.21 -0.18
N ASP A 68 -2.80 15.30 0.86
CA ASP A 68 -3.19 14.19 1.73
C ASP A 68 -2.01 13.50 2.44
N CYS A 69 -0.99 14.30 2.79
CA CYS A 69 0.18 13.86 3.55
C CYS A 69 0.18 14.47 4.95
N LEU A 70 0.51 13.65 5.94
CA LEU A 70 0.55 14.08 7.34
C LEU A 70 1.58 13.26 8.15
N ILE A 71 1.97 13.79 9.31
CA ILE A 71 2.76 13.05 10.27
C ILE A 71 1.82 12.32 11.22
N ASN A 72 1.77 11.00 11.11
CA ASN A 72 1.15 10.14 12.11
C ASN A 72 2.10 9.86 13.27
N VAL A 73 1.59 9.24 14.32
CA VAL A 73 2.37 8.79 15.46
C VAL A 73 2.17 7.28 15.61
N ASP A 74 3.27 6.53 15.72
CA ASP A 74 3.19 5.08 15.92
C ASP A 74 2.87 4.72 17.38
N ALA A 75 2.74 3.41 17.65
CA ALA A 75 2.45 2.89 18.99
C ALA A 75 3.53 3.22 20.04
N TYR A 76 4.69 3.69 19.62
CA TYR A 76 5.81 4.07 20.50
C TYR A 76 6.02 5.59 20.60
N GLY A 77 5.10 6.38 20.04
CA GLY A 77 5.20 7.84 20.05
C GLY A 77 6.17 8.42 19.03
N GLN A 78 6.59 7.64 18.03
CA GLN A 78 7.52 8.11 16.99
C GLN A 78 6.74 8.70 15.81
N PRO A 79 7.28 9.77 15.18
CA PRO A 79 6.65 10.36 14.00
C PRO A 79 6.72 9.41 12.82
N VAL A 80 5.61 9.27 12.08
CA VAL A 80 5.46 8.42 10.91
C VAL A 80 4.92 9.25 9.75
N PRO A 81 5.78 9.73 8.84
CA PRO A 81 5.34 10.37 7.60
C PRO A 81 4.42 9.46 6.82
N SER A 82 3.27 9.99 6.43
CA SER A 82 2.20 9.19 5.82
C SER A 82 1.54 9.93 4.68
N ALA A 83 1.17 9.19 3.64
CA ALA A 83 0.39 9.65 2.50
C ALA A 83 -0.73 8.66 2.21
N ARG A 84 -1.83 9.11 1.64
CA ARG A 84 -2.95 8.23 1.32
C ARG A 84 -3.68 8.68 0.06
N PHE A 85 -4.38 7.74 -0.58
CA PHE A 85 -5.35 8.01 -1.66
C PHE A 85 -6.35 6.85 -1.75
N MET A 86 -7.45 7.04 -2.46
CA MET A 86 -8.52 6.04 -2.53
C MET A 86 -8.29 5.01 -3.65
N GLY A 87 -7.08 4.44 -3.77
CA GLY A 87 -6.67 3.61 -4.89
C GLY A 87 -7.62 2.45 -5.22
N GLY A 88 -8.01 1.66 -4.22
CA GLY A 88 -8.96 0.57 -4.45
C GLY A 88 -10.34 1.05 -4.88
N ARG A 89 -10.83 2.17 -4.31
CA ARG A 89 -12.11 2.77 -4.70
C ARG A 89 -12.07 3.31 -6.12
N GLU A 90 -10.99 3.95 -6.50
CA GLU A 90 -10.80 4.49 -7.84
C GLU A 90 -10.77 3.38 -8.88
N ILE A 91 -10.02 2.29 -8.63
CA ILE A 91 -10.01 1.11 -9.49
C ILE A 91 -11.42 0.50 -9.60
N GLU A 92 -12.10 0.29 -8.46
CA GLU A 92 -13.45 -0.27 -8.43
C GLU A 92 -14.44 0.57 -9.25
N SER A 93 -14.35 1.91 -9.17
CA SER A 93 -15.25 2.81 -9.89
C SER A 93 -15.13 2.71 -11.42
N VAL A 94 -13.94 2.37 -11.93
CA VAL A 94 -13.67 2.25 -13.38
C VAL A 94 -13.91 0.85 -13.91
N ILE A 95 -13.49 -0.18 -13.16
CA ILE A 95 -13.57 -1.57 -13.63
C ILE A 95 -14.81 -2.31 -13.11
N GLY A 96 -15.57 -1.72 -12.19
CA GLY A 96 -16.82 -2.33 -11.67
C GLY A 96 -16.63 -3.62 -10.87
N ILE A 97 -15.40 -3.94 -10.46
CA ILE A 97 -15.08 -5.14 -9.65
C ILE A 97 -14.78 -4.72 -8.22
N ASP A 98 -15.54 -5.24 -7.26
CA ASP A 98 -15.19 -5.16 -5.85
C ASP A 98 -14.06 -6.17 -5.55
N THR A 99 -12.83 -5.69 -5.59
CA THR A 99 -11.62 -6.49 -5.34
C THR A 99 -11.57 -7.12 -3.94
N ARG A 100 -12.42 -6.69 -3.00
CA ARG A 100 -12.54 -7.31 -1.68
C ARG A 100 -13.30 -8.62 -1.71
N ARG A 101 -14.10 -8.86 -2.75
CA ARG A 101 -15.00 -10.01 -2.88
C ARG A 101 -14.60 -11.00 -3.97
N VAL A 102 -13.70 -10.59 -4.85
CA VAL A 102 -13.27 -11.39 -6.01
C VAL A 102 -11.82 -11.83 -5.81
N ASP A 103 -11.53 -13.09 -6.06
CA ASP A 103 -10.15 -13.56 -6.17
C ASP A 103 -9.53 -12.99 -7.45
N ILE A 104 -8.46 -12.21 -7.29
CA ILE A 104 -7.78 -11.53 -8.40
C ILE A 104 -6.61 -12.33 -8.96
N ILE A 105 -6.16 -13.38 -8.26
CA ILE A 105 -4.97 -14.16 -8.63
C ILE A 105 -5.12 -14.86 -9.99
N PRO A 106 -6.26 -15.48 -10.36
CA PRO A 106 -6.39 -16.20 -11.62
C PRO A 106 -6.20 -15.32 -12.86
N ASP A 107 -6.49 -14.03 -12.75
CA ASP A 107 -6.42 -13.10 -13.89
C ASP A 107 -5.02 -12.49 -14.08
N GLN A 108 -4.11 -12.65 -13.11
CA GLN A 108 -2.81 -11.96 -13.16
C GLN A 108 -1.96 -12.30 -14.39
N PRO A 109 -1.91 -13.55 -14.91
CA PRO A 109 -1.19 -13.83 -16.14
C PRO A 109 -1.73 -13.06 -17.37
N ALA A 110 -3.06 -12.96 -17.49
CA ALA A 110 -3.70 -12.22 -18.57
C ALA A 110 -3.47 -10.70 -18.45
N LEU A 111 -3.51 -10.18 -17.23
CA LEU A 111 -3.21 -8.76 -16.96
C LEU A 111 -1.76 -8.41 -17.30
N LEU A 112 -0.79 -9.26 -16.93
CA LEU A 112 0.62 -9.06 -17.29
C LEU A 112 0.81 -9.12 -18.81
N ALA A 113 0.13 -10.05 -19.50
CA ALA A 113 0.20 -10.15 -20.96
C ALA A 113 -0.40 -8.93 -21.68
N ALA A 114 -1.31 -8.19 -21.06
CA ALA A 114 -1.91 -6.99 -21.61
C ALA A 114 -1.02 -5.73 -21.48
N VAL A 115 -0.05 -5.71 -20.55
CA VAL A 115 0.79 -4.54 -20.26
C VAL A 115 1.50 -3.99 -21.53
N PRO A 116 2.12 -4.80 -22.41
CA PRO A 116 2.77 -4.27 -23.61
C PRO A 116 1.81 -3.50 -24.53
N ALA A 117 0.58 -3.98 -24.71
CA ALA A 117 -0.42 -3.30 -25.54
C ALA A 117 -0.82 -1.95 -24.94
N VAL A 118 -1.02 -1.90 -23.62
CA VAL A 118 -1.31 -0.66 -22.86
C VAL A 118 -0.21 0.37 -23.06
N ILE A 119 1.05 -0.03 -22.91
CA ILE A 119 2.20 0.87 -23.06
C ILE A 119 2.31 1.36 -24.50
N ASN A 120 2.22 0.47 -25.50
CA ASN A 120 2.35 0.81 -26.91
C ASN A 120 1.24 1.74 -27.40
N SER A 121 0.03 1.61 -26.88
CA SER A 121 -1.10 2.50 -27.22
C SER A 121 -1.05 3.84 -26.50
N GLY A 122 -0.22 3.97 -25.44
CA GLY A 122 -0.22 5.13 -24.55
C GLY A 122 -1.52 5.25 -23.75
N ALA A 123 -2.19 4.12 -23.49
CA ALA A 123 -3.41 4.10 -22.68
C ALA A 123 -3.10 4.44 -21.24
N MET A 124 -3.71 5.49 -20.72
CA MET A 124 -3.44 5.99 -19.37
C MET A 124 -4.69 6.61 -18.74
N MET A 125 -4.94 6.27 -17.48
CA MET A 125 -5.85 7.03 -16.63
C MET A 125 -5.07 8.17 -15.98
N LEU A 126 -5.56 9.40 -16.08
CA LEU A 126 -5.02 10.54 -15.34
C LEU A 126 -5.75 10.72 -14.00
N PRO A 127 -5.07 11.17 -12.94
CA PRO A 127 -5.71 11.41 -11.65
C PRO A 127 -6.53 12.71 -11.66
N THR A 128 -7.52 12.87 -10.80
CA THR A 128 -7.99 12.04 -9.70
C THR A 128 -9.42 11.61 -9.96
N LEU A 129 -9.75 10.35 -9.60
CA LEU A 129 -11.12 9.84 -9.72
C LEU A 129 -11.91 10.08 -8.43
N ALA A 130 -11.25 10.03 -7.27
CA ALA A 130 -11.81 10.37 -5.97
C ALA A 130 -11.38 11.79 -5.58
N GLN A 131 -12.17 12.79 -5.98
CA GLN A 131 -11.87 14.20 -5.75
C GLN A 131 -11.69 14.54 -4.26
N GLY A 132 -10.81 15.49 -3.99
CA GLY A 132 -10.56 16.01 -2.65
C GLY A 132 -9.60 15.17 -1.80
N CYS A 133 -9.03 14.09 -2.35
CA CYS A 133 -8.05 13.28 -1.63
C CYS A 133 -6.89 12.84 -2.53
N GLY A 134 -5.81 12.35 -1.89
CA GLY A 134 -4.62 11.88 -2.57
C GLY A 134 -3.67 12.98 -3.06
N PRO A 135 -2.62 12.61 -3.82
CA PRO A 135 -1.57 13.53 -4.23
C PRO A 135 -2.02 14.59 -5.26
N PHE A 136 -3.19 14.43 -5.87
CA PHE A 136 -3.74 15.32 -6.90
C PHE A 136 -5.20 15.71 -6.62
N PRO A 137 -5.55 16.26 -5.42
CA PRO A 137 -6.93 16.37 -4.94
C PRO A 137 -7.81 17.30 -5.77
N MET A 138 -7.20 18.25 -6.51
CA MET A 138 -7.90 19.24 -7.33
C MET A 138 -7.94 18.90 -8.83
N ARG A 139 -7.48 17.72 -9.21
CA ARG A 139 -7.50 17.25 -10.59
C ARG A 139 -8.79 16.47 -10.87
N GLU A 140 -9.16 16.41 -12.15
CA GLU A 140 -10.27 15.59 -12.64
C GLU A 140 -9.73 14.46 -13.49
N GLY A 141 -10.08 13.23 -13.10
CA GLY A 141 -9.58 12.03 -13.75
C GLY A 141 -10.26 11.79 -15.10
N HIS A 142 -9.46 11.45 -16.09
CA HIS A 142 -9.95 11.08 -17.42
C HIS A 142 -8.98 10.15 -18.13
N TRP A 143 -9.49 9.42 -19.14
CA TRP A 143 -8.70 8.56 -19.96
C TRP A 143 -7.93 9.32 -21.06
N LEU A 144 -6.67 8.92 -21.25
CA LEU A 144 -5.94 9.08 -22.51
C LEU A 144 -5.94 7.72 -23.21
N ASN A 145 -6.36 7.67 -24.47
CA ASN A 145 -6.42 6.44 -25.27
C ASN A 145 -7.08 5.27 -24.52
N GLU A 146 -8.31 5.44 -24.05
CA GLU A 146 -9.04 4.44 -23.27
C GLU A 146 -9.05 3.08 -23.98
N PRO A 147 -8.59 1.98 -23.31
CA PRO A 147 -8.57 0.67 -23.91
C PRO A 147 -9.99 0.11 -24.10
N GLY A 148 -10.21 -0.52 -25.26
CA GLY A 148 -11.46 -1.25 -25.53
C GLY A 148 -11.44 -2.68 -24.96
N ASP A 149 -10.27 -3.28 -24.82
CA ASP A 149 -10.10 -4.62 -24.24
C ASP A 149 -10.20 -4.57 -22.71
N TRP A 150 -10.83 -5.60 -22.16
CA TRP A 150 -11.09 -5.70 -20.73
C TRP A 150 -9.82 -5.86 -19.87
N PHE A 151 -8.88 -6.69 -20.33
CA PHE A 151 -7.62 -6.91 -19.59
C PHE A 151 -6.69 -5.73 -19.72
N GLU A 152 -6.63 -5.08 -20.89
CA GLU A 152 -5.87 -3.84 -21.09
C GLU A 152 -6.39 -2.71 -20.19
N ARG A 153 -7.72 -2.56 -20.09
CA ARG A 153 -8.34 -1.56 -19.20
C ARG A 153 -7.98 -1.80 -17.73
N ARG A 154 -8.05 -3.04 -17.27
CA ARG A 154 -7.67 -3.43 -15.90
C ARG A 154 -6.17 -3.27 -15.65
N ALA A 155 -5.31 -3.66 -16.60
CA ALA A 155 -3.87 -3.46 -16.51
C ALA A 155 -3.52 -1.96 -16.44
N SER A 156 -4.17 -1.11 -17.26
CA SER A 156 -4.02 0.35 -17.19
C SER A 156 -4.38 0.91 -15.81
N MET A 157 -5.43 0.40 -15.17
CA MET A 157 -5.80 0.83 -13.82
C MET A 157 -4.81 0.36 -12.75
N CYS A 158 -4.16 -0.79 -12.92
CA CYS A 158 -3.07 -1.22 -12.05
C CYS A 158 -1.83 -0.31 -12.21
N LEU A 159 -1.48 0.07 -13.45
CA LEU A 159 -0.40 1.03 -13.73
C LEU A 159 -0.72 2.40 -13.15
N TYR A 160 -1.95 2.89 -13.34
CA TYR A 160 -2.45 4.12 -12.71
C TYR A 160 -2.22 4.13 -11.20
N ALA A 161 -2.68 3.08 -10.51
CA ALA A 161 -2.52 2.98 -9.07
C ALA A 161 -1.05 2.96 -8.63
N ALA A 162 -0.18 2.30 -9.42
CA ALA A 162 1.26 2.27 -9.16
C ALA A 162 1.89 3.67 -9.31
N MET A 163 1.54 4.42 -10.35
CA MET A 163 2.04 5.78 -10.56
C MET A 163 1.55 6.76 -9.48
N VAL A 164 0.29 6.68 -9.07
CA VAL A 164 -0.23 7.52 -7.96
C VAL A 164 0.41 7.15 -6.63
N ALA A 165 0.65 5.85 -6.40
CA ALA A 165 1.39 5.37 -5.23
C ALA A 165 2.85 5.85 -5.25
N ASP A 166 3.54 5.80 -6.40
CA ASP A 166 4.92 6.30 -6.55
C ASP A 166 5.04 7.76 -6.13
N VAL A 167 4.14 8.62 -6.63
CA VAL A 167 4.08 10.04 -6.22
C VAL A 167 3.79 10.18 -4.73
N SER A 168 2.89 9.38 -4.16
CA SER A 168 2.57 9.42 -2.73
C SER A 168 3.77 9.00 -1.88
N LEU A 169 4.55 8.02 -2.34
CA LEU A 169 5.79 7.56 -1.72
C LEU A 169 6.89 8.63 -1.76
N ASP A 170 7.02 9.35 -2.89
CA ASP A 170 7.97 10.47 -3.00
C ASP A 170 7.64 11.61 -2.03
N LEU A 171 6.35 11.92 -1.86
CA LEU A 171 5.90 12.98 -0.93
C LEU A 171 6.27 12.72 0.53
N ILE A 172 6.45 11.47 0.93
CA ILE A 172 6.88 11.08 2.27
C ILE A 172 8.35 10.66 2.32
N GLU A 173 9.09 10.86 1.22
CA GLU A 173 10.51 10.50 1.08
C GLU A 173 10.81 9.01 1.35
N SER A 174 9.94 8.12 0.87
CA SER A 174 10.15 6.67 0.93
C SER A 174 11.35 6.27 0.08
N GLN A 175 12.28 5.48 0.61
CA GLN A 175 13.57 5.21 -0.04
C GLN A 175 13.92 3.72 -0.13
N SER A 176 14.38 3.11 0.97
CA SER A 176 15.14 1.87 0.93
C SER A 176 14.28 0.63 0.68
N ARG A 177 13.17 0.50 1.40
CA ARG A 177 12.28 -0.66 1.35
C ARG A 177 10.82 -0.26 1.31
N LEU A 178 10.07 -0.98 0.49
CA LEU A 178 8.63 -0.85 0.37
C LEU A 178 7.97 -2.21 0.56
N LEU A 179 7.27 -2.39 1.67
CA LEU A 179 6.42 -3.55 1.89
C LEU A 179 4.99 -3.21 1.44
N VAL A 180 4.53 -3.87 0.39
CA VAL A 180 3.14 -3.80 -0.05
C VAL A 180 2.36 -4.92 0.64
N GLU A 181 1.28 -4.56 1.32
CA GLU A 181 0.39 -5.48 2.00
C GLU A 181 -1.08 -5.23 1.64
N GLY A 182 -1.93 -6.13 2.06
CA GLY A 182 -3.35 -6.06 1.74
C GLY A 182 -3.66 -6.61 0.35
N ARG A 183 -4.85 -6.26 -0.16
CA ARG A 183 -5.42 -6.92 -1.33
C ARG A 183 -4.59 -6.78 -2.61
N PHE A 184 -3.99 -5.62 -2.81
CA PHE A 184 -3.19 -5.37 -4.02
C PHE A 184 -1.75 -5.87 -3.96
N ALA A 185 -1.32 -6.47 -2.84
CA ALA A 185 -0.06 -7.21 -2.79
C ALA A 185 -0.05 -8.43 -3.75
N GLU A 186 -1.24 -8.93 -4.14
CA GLU A 186 -1.43 -10.01 -5.11
C GLU A 186 -1.63 -9.51 -6.55
N ALA A 187 -1.73 -8.20 -6.76
CA ALA A 187 -1.89 -7.59 -8.09
C ALA A 187 -0.53 -7.43 -8.76
N GLU A 188 -0.10 -8.45 -9.53
CA GLU A 188 1.24 -8.53 -10.11
C GLU A 188 1.60 -7.32 -10.98
N VAL A 189 0.67 -6.80 -11.79
CA VAL A 189 0.94 -5.59 -12.60
C VAL A 189 1.24 -4.40 -11.70
N PHE A 190 0.47 -4.21 -10.62
CA PHE A 190 0.65 -3.10 -9.68
C PHE A 190 1.99 -3.17 -8.95
N VAL A 191 2.30 -4.31 -8.30
CA VAL A 191 3.53 -4.42 -7.50
C VAL A 191 4.78 -4.42 -8.36
N ARG A 192 4.74 -5.03 -9.56
CA ARG A 192 5.87 -5.03 -10.50
C ARG A 192 6.08 -3.67 -11.15
N ALA A 193 5.00 -2.91 -11.42
CA ALA A 193 5.11 -1.52 -11.85
C ALA A 193 5.77 -0.64 -10.79
N LEU A 194 5.42 -0.80 -9.52
CA LEU A 194 6.11 -0.10 -8.42
C LEU A 194 7.61 -0.44 -8.38
N ALA A 195 7.98 -1.71 -8.57
CA ALA A 195 9.38 -2.11 -8.62
C ALA A 195 10.12 -1.50 -9.84
N SER A 196 9.42 -1.33 -10.98
CA SER A 196 9.98 -0.66 -12.16
C SER A 196 10.16 0.85 -11.95
N LEU A 197 9.19 1.51 -11.32
CA LEU A 197 9.22 2.95 -11.04
C LEU A 197 10.26 3.31 -9.97
N ARG A 198 10.60 2.36 -9.10
CA ARG A 198 11.49 2.56 -7.94
C ARG A 198 12.68 1.59 -7.94
N PRO A 199 13.59 1.66 -8.93
CA PRO A 199 14.66 0.68 -9.10
C PRO A 199 15.65 0.63 -7.92
N GLU A 200 15.78 1.74 -7.15
CA GLU A 200 16.63 1.84 -5.96
C GLU A 200 15.93 1.37 -4.68
N THR A 201 14.62 1.07 -4.74
CA THR A 201 13.81 0.62 -3.61
C THR A 201 13.60 -0.89 -3.68
N GLU A 202 13.87 -1.60 -2.60
CA GLU A 202 13.53 -3.02 -2.50
C GLU A 202 12.03 -3.17 -2.26
N VAL A 203 11.27 -3.54 -3.30
CA VAL A 203 9.82 -3.77 -3.21
C VAL A 203 9.56 -5.20 -2.78
N LEU A 204 8.80 -5.35 -1.70
CA LEU A 204 8.49 -6.60 -1.03
C LEU A 204 6.98 -6.79 -0.92
N THR A 205 6.53 -8.04 -0.96
CA THR A 205 5.17 -8.44 -0.56
C THR A 205 5.23 -9.55 0.47
N ALA A 206 4.23 -9.62 1.36
CA ALA A 206 4.12 -10.71 2.31
C ALA A 206 3.29 -11.86 1.72
N ASN A 207 3.73 -13.11 1.90
CA ASN A 207 3.02 -14.31 1.45
C ASN A 207 1.89 -14.74 2.40
N ALA A 208 1.79 -14.13 3.57
CA ALA A 208 0.78 -14.45 4.57
C ALA A 208 0.07 -13.18 5.04
N HIS A 209 -1.22 -13.32 5.34
CA HIS A 209 -1.99 -12.25 5.95
C HIS A 209 -1.56 -12.06 7.41
N ASN A 210 -0.64 -11.14 7.62
CA ASN A 210 -0.36 -10.62 8.96
C ASN A 210 -1.32 -9.48 9.20
N ASP A 211 -2.46 -9.81 9.80
CA ASP A 211 -3.55 -8.87 10.01
C ASP A 211 -3.27 -7.89 11.18
N VAL A 212 -4.15 -6.93 11.32
CA VAL A 212 -4.09 -5.93 12.41
C VAL A 212 -4.16 -6.59 13.80
N SER A 213 -4.79 -7.77 13.92
CA SER A 213 -4.87 -8.51 15.19
C SER A 213 -3.48 -9.02 15.59
N PHE A 214 -2.70 -9.54 14.64
CA PHE A 214 -1.32 -9.93 14.88
C PHE A 214 -0.45 -8.74 15.31
N GLY A 215 -0.60 -7.60 14.65
CA GLY A 215 0.08 -6.37 15.04
C GLY A 215 -0.25 -5.92 16.47
N ALA A 216 -1.53 -6.00 16.86
CA ALA A 216 -1.95 -5.70 18.21
C ALA A 216 -1.36 -6.69 19.25
N LEU A 217 -1.25 -7.97 18.91
CA LEU A 217 -0.59 -8.97 19.76
C LEU A 217 0.90 -8.67 19.96
N ARG A 218 1.59 -8.19 18.92
CA ARG A 218 3.00 -7.79 19.00
C ARG A 218 3.25 -6.61 19.94
N LEU A 219 2.26 -5.76 20.20
CA LEU A 219 2.39 -4.72 21.23
C LEU A 219 2.52 -5.34 22.64
N ILE A 220 1.90 -6.51 22.86
CA ILE A 220 1.94 -7.22 24.15
C ILE A 220 3.17 -8.12 24.22
N ASP A 221 3.51 -8.79 23.12
CA ASP A 221 4.66 -9.67 23.00
C ASP A 221 5.44 -9.35 21.70
N PRO A 222 6.44 -8.44 21.78
CA PRO A 222 7.26 -8.07 20.63
C PRO A 222 8.08 -9.19 20.01
N ALA A 223 8.26 -10.33 20.73
CA ALA A 223 8.99 -11.48 20.23
C ALA A 223 8.20 -12.33 19.23
N LEU A 224 6.89 -12.12 19.13
CA LEU A 224 6.07 -12.79 18.13
C LEU A 224 6.60 -12.50 16.72
N LYS A 225 6.82 -13.56 15.95
CA LYS A 225 7.24 -13.46 14.54
C LYS A 225 6.01 -13.55 13.61
N PRO A 226 6.00 -12.80 12.51
CA PRO A 226 4.95 -12.93 11.51
C PRO A 226 4.99 -14.32 10.86
N ASN A 227 3.84 -14.75 10.37
CA ASN A 227 3.78 -15.95 9.55
C ASN A 227 4.26 -15.65 8.11
N GLY A 228 4.96 -16.61 7.50
CA GLY A 228 5.44 -16.52 6.12
C GLY A 228 6.66 -15.62 5.94
N ASP A 229 7.13 -15.60 4.70
CA ASP A 229 8.31 -14.86 4.28
C ASP A 229 7.94 -13.67 3.41
N LEU A 230 8.85 -12.70 3.33
CA LEU A 230 8.74 -11.60 2.37
C LEU A 230 9.22 -12.08 0.99
N ARG A 231 8.42 -11.82 -0.03
CA ARG A 231 8.77 -12.06 -1.43
C ARG A 231 9.26 -10.76 -2.05
N ARG A 232 10.48 -10.76 -2.58
CA ARG A 232 10.99 -9.65 -3.39
C ARG A 232 10.28 -9.62 -4.73
N VAL A 233 9.77 -8.45 -5.10
CA VAL A 233 9.07 -8.23 -6.37
C VAL A 233 10.07 -7.95 -7.48
N GLN A 234 9.91 -8.63 -8.62
CA GLN A 234 10.67 -8.32 -9.83
C GLN A 234 9.97 -7.20 -10.62
N PRO A 235 10.71 -6.28 -11.26
CA PRO A 235 10.11 -5.26 -12.09
C PRO A 235 9.39 -5.86 -13.31
N LEU A 236 8.59 -5.04 -13.99
CA LEU A 236 8.07 -5.37 -15.33
C LEU A 236 9.21 -5.41 -16.34
N ASP A 237 9.04 -6.19 -17.41
CA ASP A 237 10.01 -6.23 -18.51
C ASP A 237 9.95 -4.96 -19.39
N GLN A 238 8.88 -4.18 -19.29
CA GLN A 238 8.61 -2.97 -20.04
C GLN A 238 9.19 -1.74 -19.35
N ASP A 239 9.70 -0.80 -20.13
CA ASP A 239 10.14 0.51 -19.66
C ASP A 239 8.92 1.41 -19.39
N LEU A 240 8.79 1.88 -18.16
CA LEU A 240 7.76 2.81 -17.73
C LEU A 240 8.23 4.28 -17.71
N SER A 241 9.42 4.60 -18.17
CA SER A 241 9.98 5.96 -18.08
C SER A 241 9.13 7.02 -18.80
N ALA A 242 8.45 6.64 -19.89
CA ALA A 242 7.55 7.51 -20.63
C ALA A 242 6.22 7.82 -19.89
N PHE A 243 5.91 7.08 -18.82
CA PHE A 243 4.69 7.24 -18.02
C PHE A 243 4.93 8.00 -16.70
N ARG A 244 6.15 8.34 -16.40
CA ARG A 244 6.57 9.06 -15.16
C ARG A 244 6.69 10.60 -15.32
#